data_7f3f47d0dd0d168bb1ae1b650665401f
#
_entry.id   7f3f47d0dd0d168bb1ae1b650665401f
#
_cell.length_a   1.000
_cell.length_b   1.000
_cell.length_c   1.000
_cell.angle_alpha   90.00
_cell.angle_beta   90.00
_cell.angle_gamma   90.00
#
_symmetry.space_group_name_H-M   'P 1'
#
loop_
_entity.id
_entity.type
_entity.pdbx_description
1 polymer ?
#
loop_
_entity_poly.entity_id
_entity_poly.type
_entity_poly.pdbx_seq_one_letter_code
_entity_poly.pdbx_strand_id
1 'polypeptide(L)'
;GGKGSLKNFEIEYKQINICENFDSFEEKIVHSFKENSCKLVFIQKSCGYSWRKSLTNHQIEKICSLIHSLDPNCICFVDNCYGELVEDSEPISKGANIIAGSLIKNLGGTIVPTGGYVAGDAELVEMACSRLTSPGIGSSAGINFGLGRLILQGLFLAPQIVHESLKGADMVAAVFKNLGFKVLPEPATYRSDLIQSVRLNNPDLVQKVCQSFQNSSPVDSFLNVVPSSMDGYDSKLLMAGGTFIEGSTSEFSADAPLRDPYNIFVQGGSHIAHIKIALIRLLSELLEEKLISKDSLLPLST
;
A
#
# COMPACT_ATOMS: atom_id res chain seq x y z
N GLY A 1 5.48 -20.00 9.37
CA GLY A 1 5.89 -19.08 10.38
C GLY A 1 7.35 -19.19 10.77
N GLY A 2 8.11 -18.10 10.58
CA GLY A 2 9.46 -17.98 11.07
C GLY A 2 9.54 -17.88 12.61
N LYS A 3 10.73 -17.88 13.17
CA LYS A 3 10.96 -17.62 14.60
C LYS A 3 10.39 -16.25 14.98
N GLY A 4 9.66 -16.17 16.09
CA GLY A 4 9.02 -14.95 16.57
C GLY A 4 7.67 -14.62 15.92
N SER A 5 7.14 -15.47 15.05
CA SER A 5 5.77 -15.33 14.52
C SER A 5 4.72 -15.49 15.62
N LEU A 6 3.52 -14.95 15.40
CA LEU A 6 2.39 -15.08 16.34
C LEU A 6 2.06 -16.56 16.67
N LYS A 7 2.34 -17.47 15.75
CA LYS A 7 2.19 -18.91 15.98
C LYS A 7 3.05 -19.42 17.15
N ASN A 8 4.22 -18.82 17.39
CA ASN A 8 5.10 -19.20 18.51
C ASN A 8 4.54 -18.77 19.88
N PHE A 9 3.51 -17.91 19.87
CA PHE A 9 2.77 -17.47 21.05
C PHE A 9 1.39 -18.15 21.15
N GLU A 10 1.20 -19.27 20.42
CA GLU A 10 -0.04 -20.04 20.39
C GLU A 10 -1.27 -19.22 19.92
N ILE A 11 -1.01 -18.16 19.11
CA ILE A 11 -2.06 -17.38 18.50
C ILE A 11 -2.48 -18.05 17.21
N GLU A 12 -3.73 -18.49 17.15
CA GLU A 12 -4.32 -19.04 15.94
C GLU A 12 -4.62 -17.91 14.94
N TYR A 13 -4.40 -18.21 13.66
CA TYR A 13 -4.61 -17.29 12.56
C TYR A 13 -5.48 -17.94 11.49
N LYS A 14 -6.54 -17.24 11.10
CA LYS A 14 -7.41 -17.64 9.99
C LYS A 14 -7.51 -16.47 8.99
N GLN A 15 -7.31 -16.76 7.72
CA GLN A 15 -7.37 -15.77 6.67
C GLN A 15 -8.67 -15.85 5.89
N ILE A 16 -9.31 -14.71 5.67
CA ILE A 16 -10.44 -14.55 4.75
C ILE A 16 -10.00 -13.64 3.61
N ASN A 17 -9.98 -14.17 2.39
CA ASN A 17 -9.63 -13.38 1.23
C ASN A 17 -10.78 -12.43 0.87
N ILE A 18 -10.45 -11.16 0.72
CA ILE A 18 -11.37 -10.14 0.24
C ILE A 18 -11.70 -10.45 -1.22
N CYS A 19 -12.98 -10.63 -1.51
CA CYS A 19 -13.49 -10.92 -2.86
C CYS A 19 -14.06 -9.65 -3.50
N GLU A 20 -14.18 -9.67 -4.84
CA GLU A 20 -14.84 -8.59 -5.59
C GLU A 20 -16.33 -8.47 -5.20
N ASN A 21 -16.99 -9.59 -4.93
CA ASN A 21 -18.36 -9.60 -4.39
C ASN A 21 -18.30 -9.42 -2.87
N PHE A 22 -18.66 -8.23 -2.41
CA PHE A 22 -18.61 -7.86 -1.00
C PHE A 22 -19.63 -8.63 -0.15
N ASP A 23 -20.82 -8.93 -0.68
CA ASP A 23 -21.85 -9.70 0.05
C ASP A 23 -21.35 -11.12 0.37
N SER A 24 -20.71 -11.79 -0.59
CA SER A 24 -20.06 -13.09 -0.38
C SER A 24 -18.91 -13.01 0.64
N PHE A 25 -18.27 -11.87 0.77
CA PHE A 25 -17.25 -11.64 1.78
C PHE A 25 -17.85 -11.52 3.19
N GLU A 26 -18.97 -10.81 3.35
CA GLU A 26 -19.71 -10.72 4.61
C GLU A 26 -20.18 -12.10 5.09
N GLU A 27 -20.72 -12.93 4.20
CA GLU A 27 -21.11 -14.31 4.54
C GLU A 27 -19.94 -15.14 5.08
N LYS A 28 -18.73 -14.98 4.53
CA LYS A 28 -17.53 -15.67 5.02
C LYS A 28 -17.11 -15.20 6.41
N ILE A 29 -17.28 -13.91 6.72
CA ILE A 29 -17.04 -13.38 8.07
C ILE A 29 -18.01 -14.04 9.04
N VAL A 30 -19.31 -14.00 8.76
CA VAL A 30 -20.36 -14.60 9.59
C VAL A 30 -20.09 -16.09 9.84
N HIS A 31 -19.76 -16.84 8.79
CA HIS A 31 -19.44 -18.27 8.91
C HIS A 31 -18.21 -18.50 9.80
N SER A 32 -17.17 -17.69 9.63
CA SER A 32 -15.95 -17.80 10.45
C SER A 32 -16.20 -17.53 11.93
N PHE A 33 -17.06 -16.57 12.27
CA PHE A 33 -17.42 -16.25 13.66
C PHE A 33 -18.29 -17.32 14.31
N LYS A 34 -19.13 -18.04 13.54
CA LYS A 34 -19.92 -19.16 14.04
C LYS A 34 -19.07 -20.35 14.47
N GLU A 35 -17.93 -20.53 13.81
CA GLU A 35 -17.04 -21.67 14.07
C GLU A 35 -15.97 -21.37 15.13
N ASN A 36 -15.60 -20.11 15.31
CA ASN A 36 -14.46 -19.73 16.13
C ASN A 36 -14.75 -18.46 16.94
N SER A 37 -14.27 -18.44 18.18
CA SER A 37 -14.17 -17.19 18.94
C SER A 37 -12.99 -16.38 18.39
N CYS A 38 -13.23 -15.15 17.97
CA CYS A 38 -12.22 -14.26 17.42
C CYS A 38 -12.07 -13.01 18.31
N LYS A 39 -10.89 -12.76 18.83
CA LYS A 39 -10.62 -11.57 19.68
C LYS A 39 -10.20 -10.34 18.88
N LEU A 40 -9.62 -10.54 17.71
CA LEU A 40 -9.11 -9.47 16.89
C LEU A 40 -9.27 -9.83 15.41
N VAL A 41 -9.84 -8.92 14.64
CA VAL A 41 -9.86 -8.98 13.18
C VAL A 41 -8.89 -7.94 12.64
N PHE A 42 -7.85 -8.43 11.95
CA PHE A 42 -6.90 -7.57 11.24
C PHE A 42 -7.37 -7.33 9.81
N ILE A 43 -7.56 -6.07 9.46
CA ILE A 43 -8.06 -5.64 8.15
C ILE A 43 -6.95 -4.91 7.40
N GLN A 44 -6.48 -5.49 6.31
CA GLN A 44 -5.56 -4.81 5.40
C GLN A 44 -6.34 -3.95 4.41
N LYS A 45 -6.27 -2.62 4.54
CA LYS A 45 -6.98 -1.67 3.67
C LYS A 45 -6.45 -1.73 2.24
N SER A 46 -5.15 -1.55 2.04
CA SER A 46 -4.54 -1.55 0.72
C SER A 46 -4.58 -2.93 0.04
N CYS A 47 -4.46 -2.95 -1.29
CA CYS A 47 -4.45 -4.20 -2.05
C CYS A 47 -3.20 -5.06 -1.77
N GLY A 48 -2.12 -4.49 -1.24
CA GLY A 48 -0.83 -5.15 -1.15
C GLY A 48 -0.37 -5.62 -2.54
N TYR A 49 0.08 -6.86 -2.64
CA TYR A 49 0.43 -7.47 -3.94
C TYR A 49 -0.68 -8.39 -4.49
N SER A 50 -1.93 -8.03 -4.22
CA SER A 50 -3.11 -8.75 -4.73
C SER A 50 -3.80 -7.97 -5.83
N TRP A 51 -4.30 -8.68 -6.84
CA TRP A 51 -5.14 -8.08 -7.88
C TRP A 51 -6.56 -7.87 -7.34
N ARG A 52 -6.73 -6.86 -6.49
CA ARG A 52 -8.01 -6.45 -5.94
C ARG A 52 -8.05 -4.93 -5.74
N LYS A 53 -9.22 -4.37 -5.67
CA LYS A 53 -9.38 -2.98 -5.19
C LYS A 53 -9.03 -2.91 -3.70
N SER A 54 -8.46 -1.80 -3.27
CA SER A 54 -8.29 -1.48 -1.87
C SER A 54 -9.64 -1.19 -1.22
N LEU A 55 -9.79 -1.48 0.07
CA LEU A 55 -11.03 -1.24 0.78
C LEU A 55 -11.28 0.25 0.94
N THR A 56 -12.50 0.69 0.63
CA THR A 56 -12.96 2.04 0.97
C THR A 56 -13.29 2.13 2.46
N ASN A 57 -13.27 3.34 3.02
CA ASN A 57 -13.69 3.55 4.40
C ASN A 57 -15.15 3.14 4.63
N HIS A 58 -16.01 3.26 3.63
CA HIS A 58 -17.40 2.74 3.71
C HIS A 58 -17.44 1.21 3.81
N GLN A 59 -16.57 0.50 3.08
CA GLN A 59 -16.48 -0.97 3.22
C GLN A 59 -15.92 -1.38 4.58
N ILE A 60 -14.93 -0.64 5.09
CA ILE A 60 -14.40 -0.86 6.45
C ILE A 60 -15.50 -0.65 7.50
N GLU A 61 -16.33 0.40 7.37
CA GLU A 61 -17.48 0.66 8.22
C GLU A 61 -18.46 -0.53 8.26
N LYS A 62 -18.78 -1.10 7.10
CA LYS A 62 -19.63 -2.30 7.02
C LYS A 62 -18.99 -3.50 7.71
N ILE A 63 -17.69 -3.74 7.47
CA ILE A 63 -16.96 -4.83 8.10
C ILE A 63 -16.94 -4.68 9.63
N CYS A 64 -16.56 -3.51 10.14
CA CYS A 64 -16.50 -3.26 11.58
C CYS A 64 -17.90 -3.36 12.23
N SER A 65 -18.93 -2.81 11.61
CA SER A 65 -20.32 -2.91 12.09
C SER A 65 -20.79 -4.36 12.14
N LEU A 66 -20.49 -5.16 11.11
CA LEU A 66 -20.82 -6.58 11.09
C LEU A 66 -20.10 -7.33 12.22
N ILE A 67 -18.79 -7.13 12.37
CA ILE A 67 -17.98 -7.77 13.41
C ILE A 67 -18.52 -7.44 14.79
N HIS A 68 -18.77 -6.17 15.09
CA HIS A 68 -19.28 -5.74 16.40
C HIS A 68 -20.72 -6.21 16.64
N SER A 69 -21.52 -6.46 15.61
CA SER A 69 -22.82 -7.09 15.76
C SER A 69 -22.73 -8.60 16.12
N LEU A 70 -21.66 -9.27 15.71
CA LEU A 70 -21.41 -10.68 16.01
C LEU A 70 -20.73 -10.85 17.38
N ASP A 71 -19.75 -10.01 17.68
CA ASP A 71 -19.07 -9.92 18.98
C ASP A 71 -18.67 -8.47 19.28
N PRO A 72 -19.38 -7.78 20.18
CA PRO A 72 -19.06 -6.39 20.56
C PRO A 72 -17.65 -6.19 21.16
N ASN A 73 -17.03 -7.25 21.66
CA ASN A 73 -15.70 -7.21 22.27
C ASN A 73 -14.57 -7.54 21.28
N CYS A 74 -14.90 -7.90 20.05
CA CYS A 74 -13.90 -8.19 19.03
C CYS A 74 -13.26 -6.89 18.54
N ILE A 75 -11.93 -6.85 18.56
CA ILE A 75 -11.16 -5.66 18.16
C ILE A 75 -11.02 -5.63 16.63
N CYS A 76 -11.47 -4.55 16.00
CA CYS A 76 -11.20 -4.25 14.59
C CYS A 76 -9.91 -3.43 14.48
N PHE A 77 -8.85 -4.06 13.97
CA PHE A 77 -7.55 -3.44 13.73
C PHE A 77 -7.31 -3.25 12.23
N VAL A 78 -7.07 -2.03 11.78
CA VAL A 78 -6.84 -1.72 10.37
C VAL A 78 -5.38 -1.35 10.11
N ASP A 79 -4.72 -2.06 9.20
CA ASP A 79 -3.51 -1.58 8.53
C ASP A 79 -3.92 -0.53 7.51
N ASN A 80 -3.60 0.73 7.80
CA ASN A 80 -4.02 1.90 7.03
C ASN A 80 -2.93 2.38 6.05
N CYS A 81 -1.80 1.67 5.94
CA CYS A 81 -0.73 2.03 5.01
C CYS A 81 -1.28 2.28 3.60
N TYR A 82 -0.82 3.35 2.96
CA TYR A 82 -1.25 3.88 1.66
C TYR A 82 -2.65 4.49 1.61
N GLY A 83 -3.47 4.32 2.65
CA GLY A 83 -4.84 4.84 2.70
C GLY A 83 -4.95 6.19 3.41
N GLU A 84 -3.93 6.60 4.15
CA GLU A 84 -3.97 7.84 4.94
C GLU A 84 -4.11 9.06 4.03
N LEU A 85 -5.02 9.96 4.38
CA LEU A 85 -5.30 11.23 3.69
C LEU A 85 -5.81 11.07 2.24
N VAL A 86 -6.24 9.86 1.85
CA VAL A 86 -6.78 9.59 0.50
C VAL A 86 -8.29 9.86 0.46
N GLU A 87 -9.01 9.48 1.49
CA GLU A 87 -10.45 9.71 1.65
C GLU A 87 -10.69 10.86 2.64
N ASP A 88 -11.91 11.33 2.76
CA ASP A 88 -12.32 12.44 3.63
C ASP A 88 -12.31 12.12 5.13
N SER A 89 -12.12 10.87 5.47
CA SER A 89 -12.13 10.35 6.85
C SER A 89 -11.16 9.17 6.98
N GLU A 90 -10.80 8.84 8.21
CA GLU A 90 -9.93 7.71 8.51
C GLU A 90 -10.74 6.54 9.11
N PRO A 91 -10.24 5.28 9.05
CA PRO A 91 -10.99 4.10 9.50
C PRO A 91 -11.46 4.13 10.96
N ILE A 92 -10.82 4.93 11.84
CA ILE A 92 -11.27 5.11 13.23
C ILE A 92 -12.68 5.69 13.26
N SER A 93 -12.98 6.69 12.44
CA SER A 93 -14.33 7.26 12.35
C SER A 93 -15.36 6.31 11.74
N LYS A 94 -14.92 5.16 11.26
CA LYS A 94 -15.70 4.10 10.61
C LYS A 94 -15.80 2.82 11.43
N GLY A 95 -15.54 2.93 12.75
CA GLY A 95 -15.72 1.82 13.67
C GLY A 95 -14.51 0.93 13.89
N ALA A 96 -13.35 1.23 13.29
CA ALA A 96 -12.11 0.56 13.67
C ALA A 96 -11.72 0.96 15.09
N ASN A 97 -11.35 -0.01 15.93
CA ASN A 97 -10.89 0.26 17.30
C ASN A 97 -9.46 0.81 17.30
N ILE A 98 -8.64 0.35 16.38
CA ILE A 98 -7.24 0.74 16.29
C ILE A 98 -6.78 0.70 14.84
N ILE A 99 -5.94 1.64 14.46
CA ILE A 99 -5.26 1.68 13.18
C ILE A 99 -3.76 1.78 13.39
N ALA A 100 -3.00 1.28 12.44
CA ALA A 100 -1.56 1.49 12.38
C ALA A 100 -1.11 1.75 10.95
N GLY A 101 0.02 2.41 10.83
CA GLY A 101 0.63 2.68 9.54
C GLY A 101 2.08 3.13 9.66
N SER A 102 2.70 3.37 8.53
CA SER A 102 4.10 3.74 8.43
C SER A 102 4.26 5.25 8.28
N LEU A 103 5.16 5.84 9.07
CA LEU A 103 5.52 7.26 8.94
C LEU A 103 6.50 7.54 7.80
N ILE A 104 7.05 6.52 7.13
CA ILE A 104 7.86 6.71 5.93
C ILE A 104 7.04 6.70 4.62
N LYS A 105 5.70 6.54 4.74
CA LYS A 105 4.76 6.53 3.61
C LYS A 105 3.96 7.83 3.56
N ASN A 106 2.64 7.74 3.34
CA ASN A 106 1.77 8.91 3.17
C ASN A 106 2.01 10.02 4.19
N LEU A 107 1.95 9.70 5.49
CA LEU A 107 2.06 10.70 6.56
C LEU A 107 3.45 11.32 6.69
N GLY A 108 4.46 10.67 6.15
CA GLY A 108 5.84 11.17 6.23
C GLY A 108 6.17 12.31 5.28
N GLY A 109 5.33 12.56 4.28
CA GLY A 109 5.49 13.67 3.35
C GLY A 109 6.86 13.72 2.67
N THR A 110 7.48 12.57 2.41
CA THR A 110 8.85 12.40 1.87
C THR A 110 10.00 12.86 2.78
N ILE A 111 9.71 13.20 4.04
CA ILE A 111 10.72 13.80 4.95
C ILE A 111 11.04 12.88 6.14
N VAL A 112 10.07 12.14 6.63
CA VAL A 112 10.21 11.34 7.85
C VAL A 112 11.04 10.08 7.56
N PRO A 113 12.22 9.93 8.17
CA PRO A 113 13.16 8.87 7.78
C PRO A 113 12.83 7.51 8.37
N THR A 114 11.98 7.44 9.38
CA THR A 114 11.64 6.19 10.07
C THR A 114 10.41 6.36 10.96
N GLY A 115 9.85 5.25 11.38
CA GLY A 115 8.79 5.22 12.38
C GLY A 115 7.45 4.69 11.84
N GLY A 116 6.57 4.49 12.78
CA GLY A 116 5.18 4.13 12.54
C GLY A 116 4.29 4.87 13.53
N TYR A 117 3.00 4.74 13.31
CA TYR A 117 2.00 5.29 14.24
C TYR A 117 0.98 4.20 14.58
N VAL A 118 0.40 4.38 15.75
CA VAL A 118 -0.80 3.66 16.20
C VAL A 118 -1.79 4.71 16.71
N ALA A 119 -3.04 4.62 16.31
CA ALA A 119 -4.09 5.52 16.75
C ALA A 119 -5.40 4.76 16.95
N GLY A 120 -6.23 5.21 17.89
CA GLY A 120 -7.51 4.56 18.19
C GLY A 120 -7.85 4.61 19.67
N ASP A 121 -8.46 3.55 20.17
CA ASP A 121 -8.86 3.42 21.58
C ASP A 121 -7.65 3.57 22.51
N ALA A 122 -7.74 4.46 23.49
CA ALA A 122 -6.61 4.83 24.33
C ALA A 122 -5.96 3.63 25.05
N GLU A 123 -6.77 2.68 25.51
CA GLU A 123 -6.30 1.46 26.16
C GLU A 123 -5.47 0.58 25.20
N LEU A 124 -5.96 0.40 23.95
CA LEU A 124 -5.26 -0.39 22.93
C LEU A 124 -3.95 0.29 22.50
N VAL A 125 -3.95 1.62 22.37
CA VAL A 125 -2.74 2.39 22.07
C VAL A 125 -1.72 2.26 23.19
N GLU A 126 -2.13 2.38 24.47
CA GLU A 126 -1.22 2.20 25.60
C GLU A 126 -0.65 0.78 25.70
N MET A 127 -1.47 -0.24 25.41
CA MET A 127 -1.00 -1.63 25.34
C MET A 127 0.08 -1.80 24.24
N ALA A 128 -0.13 -1.21 23.07
CA ALA A 128 0.86 -1.24 21.99
C ALA A 128 2.16 -0.52 22.37
N CYS A 129 2.06 0.66 23.00
CA CYS A 129 3.22 1.42 23.49
C CYS A 129 3.99 0.66 24.60
N SER A 130 3.28 0.02 25.51
CA SER A 130 3.89 -0.79 26.58
C SER A 130 4.63 -2.01 26.02
N ARG A 131 4.16 -2.56 24.89
CA ARG A 131 4.84 -3.67 24.21
C ARG A 131 6.08 -3.19 23.45
N LEU A 132 6.03 -1.99 22.86
CA LEU A 132 7.11 -1.40 22.09
C LEU A 132 8.27 -0.96 22.98
N THR A 133 7.98 -0.35 24.12
CA THR A 133 8.96 0.19 25.08
C THR A 133 9.28 -0.84 26.17
N SER A 134 8.62 -0.75 27.31
CA SER A 134 8.60 -1.80 28.33
C SER A 134 7.40 -1.60 29.26
N PRO A 135 6.99 -2.67 29.98
CA PRO A 135 5.91 -2.59 30.94
C PRO A 135 6.14 -1.47 31.98
N GLY A 136 5.13 -0.61 32.17
CA GLY A 136 5.18 0.51 33.08
C GLY A 136 5.80 1.81 32.52
N ILE A 137 6.36 1.78 31.32
CA ILE A 137 6.85 2.97 30.61
C ILE A 137 5.79 3.46 29.61
N GLY A 138 5.22 2.53 28.83
CA GLY A 138 4.15 2.84 27.88
C GLY A 138 4.51 3.97 26.93
N SER A 139 3.59 4.92 26.77
CA SER A 139 3.73 6.10 25.90
C SER A 139 4.52 7.26 26.54
N SER A 140 4.87 7.17 27.83
CA SER A 140 5.49 8.28 28.56
C SER A 140 6.98 8.51 28.23
N ALA A 141 7.64 7.51 27.66
CA ALA A 141 9.03 7.61 27.22
C ALA A 141 9.28 6.77 25.96
N GLY A 142 10.26 7.15 25.18
CA GLY A 142 10.69 6.44 23.98
C GLY A 142 11.79 7.19 23.26
N ILE A 143 12.58 6.48 22.49
CA ILE A 143 13.65 7.08 21.68
C ILE A 143 13.00 7.59 20.39
N ASN A 144 12.99 8.91 20.20
CA ASN A 144 12.50 9.56 18.98
C ASN A 144 13.61 10.20 18.13
N PHE A 145 14.86 10.07 18.56
CA PHE A 145 16.05 10.61 17.86
C PHE A 145 15.93 12.11 17.48
N GLY A 146 15.11 12.90 18.18
CA GLY A 146 14.85 14.29 17.84
C GLY A 146 14.00 14.52 16.60
N LEU A 147 13.34 13.48 16.07
CA LEU A 147 12.57 13.53 14.83
C LEU A 147 11.20 14.24 14.93
N GLY A 148 10.77 14.67 16.11
CA GLY A 148 9.45 15.23 16.33
C GLY A 148 9.10 16.38 15.36
N ARG A 149 10.04 17.30 15.09
CA ARG A 149 9.83 18.38 14.12
C ARG A 149 9.71 17.89 12.68
N LEU A 150 10.51 16.87 12.29
CA LEU A 150 10.43 16.27 10.95
C LEU A 150 9.10 15.53 10.77
N ILE A 151 8.63 14.83 11.79
CA ILE A 151 7.32 14.16 11.77
C ILE A 151 6.20 15.19 11.57
N LEU A 152 6.22 16.28 12.33
CA LEU A 152 5.21 17.36 12.18
C LEU A 152 5.31 18.03 10.81
N GLN A 153 6.50 18.26 10.28
CA GLN A 153 6.71 18.84 8.95
C GLN A 153 6.23 17.86 7.86
N GLY A 154 6.56 16.58 7.98
CA GLY A 154 6.08 15.54 7.06
C GLY A 154 4.55 15.49 7.04
N LEU A 155 3.91 15.45 8.20
CA LEU A 155 2.46 15.46 8.31
C LEU A 155 1.83 16.73 7.70
N PHE A 156 2.47 17.88 7.87
CA PHE A 156 2.03 19.15 7.25
C PHE A 156 2.09 19.10 5.72
N LEU A 157 3.10 18.46 5.14
CA LEU A 157 3.27 18.32 3.70
C LEU A 157 2.49 17.14 3.10
N ALA A 158 2.15 16.16 3.90
CA ALA A 158 1.53 14.91 3.48
C ALA A 158 0.29 15.08 2.58
N PRO A 159 -0.66 16.00 2.84
CA PRO A 159 -1.83 16.18 1.97
C PRO A 159 -1.44 16.54 0.53
N GLN A 160 -0.44 17.39 0.34
CA GLN A 160 0.05 17.77 -0.98
C GLN A 160 0.73 16.59 -1.68
N ILE A 161 1.55 15.84 -0.97
CA ILE A 161 2.26 14.67 -1.50
C ILE A 161 1.26 13.57 -1.90
N VAL A 162 0.28 13.27 -1.04
CA VAL A 162 -0.78 12.29 -1.33
C VAL A 162 -1.58 12.72 -2.56
N HIS A 163 -1.93 14.00 -2.68
CA HIS A 163 -2.63 14.53 -3.86
C HIS A 163 -1.84 14.34 -5.16
N GLU A 164 -0.54 14.66 -5.15
CA GLU A 164 0.32 14.45 -6.33
C GLU A 164 0.46 12.95 -6.66
N SER A 165 0.57 12.09 -5.65
CA SER A 165 0.64 10.65 -5.81
C SER A 165 -0.64 10.07 -6.43
N LEU A 166 -1.82 10.55 -6.01
CA LEU A 166 -3.11 10.15 -6.60
C LEU A 166 -3.20 10.54 -8.08
N LYS A 167 -2.81 11.77 -8.43
CA LYS A 167 -2.74 12.22 -9.83
C LYS A 167 -1.79 11.35 -10.64
N GLY A 168 -0.65 11.00 -10.04
CA GLY A 168 0.34 10.12 -10.64
C GLY A 168 -0.18 8.72 -10.89
N ALA A 169 -0.84 8.11 -9.91
CA ALA A 169 -1.45 6.80 -10.03
C ALA A 169 -2.50 6.77 -11.16
N ASP A 170 -3.30 7.82 -11.26
CA ASP A 170 -4.30 7.94 -12.33
C ASP A 170 -3.65 8.07 -13.72
N MET A 171 -2.56 8.83 -13.83
CA MET A 171 -1.77 8.94 -15.04
C MET A 171 -1.13 7.61 -15.46
N VAL A 172 -0.55 6.87 -14.52
CA VAL A 172 -0.01 5.52 -14.77
C VAL A 172 -1.12 4.61 -15.29
N ALA A 173 -2.28 4.62 -14.64
CA ALA A 173 -3.44 3.84 -15.08
C ALA A 173 -3.83 4.17 -16.53
N ALA A 174 -3.95 5.47 -16.86
CA ALA A 174 -4.33 5.92 -18.21
C ALA A 174 -3.31 5.50 -19.27
N VAL A 175 -2.02 5.67 -19.00
CA VAL A 175 -0.94 5.30 -19.94
C VAL A 175 -0.94 3.80 -20.21
N PHE A 176 -0.93 2.97 -19.17
CA PHE A 176 -0.89 1.51 -19.36
C PHE A 176 -2.18 0.96 -19.96
N LYS A 177 -3.34 1.55 -19.64
CA LYS A 177 -4.60 1.19 -20.28
C LYS A 177 -4.59 1.49 -21.78
N ASN A 178 -4.08 2.65 -22.19
CA ASN A 178 -3.92 3.02 -23.61
C ASN A 178 -2.96 2.10 -24.35
N LEU A 179 -1.97 1.54 -23.67
CA LEU A 179 -1.07 0.51 -24.22
C LEU A 179 -1.72 -0.90 -24.29
N GLY A 180 -2.99 -1.04 -23.85
CA GLY A 180 -3.74 -2.30 -23.90
C GLY A 180 -3.56 -3.21 -22.68
N PHE A 181 -2.89 -2.76 -21.63
CA PHE A 181 -2.74 -3.53 -20.39
C PHE A 181 -3.97 -3.40 -19.48
N LYS A 182 -4.25 -4.46 -18.73
CA LYS A 182 -5.25 -4.39 -17.66
C LYS A 182 -4.67 -3.60 -16.50
N VAL A 183 -5.47 -2.68 -15.96
CA VAL A 183 -5.12 -1.81 -14.83
C VAL A 183 -6.17 -1.89 -13.74
N LEU A 184 -5.77 -1.68 -12.49
CA LEU A 184 -6.68 -1.66 -11.35
C LEU A 184 -6.14 -0.74 -10.24
N PRO A 185 -6.87 0.31 -9.83
CA PRO A 185 -8.15 0.80 -10.38
C PRO A 185 -8.06 1.28 -11.82
N GLU A 186 -9.23 1.41 -12.47
CA GLU A 186 -9.34 2.06 -13.79
C GLU A 186 -9.06 3.57 -13.67
N PRO A 187 -8.58 4.23 -14.75
CA PRO A 187 -8.40 5.69 -14.75
C PRO A 187 -9.70 6.43 -14.41
N ALA A 188 -9.56 7.57 -13.73
CA ALA A 188 -10.67 8.44 -13.32
C ALA A 188 -11.72 7.74 -12.44
N THR A 189 -11.35 6.68 -11.73
CA THR A 189 -12.22 6.03 -10.75
C THR A 189 -11.84 6.40 -9.32
N TYR A 190 -12.80 6.22 -8.40
CA TYR A 190 -12.56 6.45 -6.99
C TYR A 190 -11.45 5.56 -6.45
N ARG A 191 -10.57 6.16 -5.64
CA ARG A 191 -9.41 5.51 -5.01
C ARG A 191 -9.52 5.60 -3.49
N SER A 192 -9.10 4.56 -2.81
CA SER A 192 -9.00 4.49 -1.35
C SER A 192 -7.56 4.29 -0.85
N ASP A 193 -6.62 4.19 -1.80
CA ASP A 193 -5.17 4.18 -1.56
C ASP A 193 -4.40 4.76 -2.76
N LEU A 194 -3.06 4.76 -2.66
CA LEU A 194 -2.15 5.28 -3.69
C LEU A 194 -1.72 4.24 -4.72
N ILE A 195 -2.08 2.97 -4.56
CA ILE A 195 -1.51 1.88 -5.36
C ILE A 195 -2.21 1.79 -6.72
N GLN A 196 -1.40 1.72 -7.77
CA GLN A 196 -1.85 1.38 -9.13
C GLN A 196 -1.30 0.03 -9.55
N SER A 197 -2.16 -0.95 -9.69
CA SER A 197 -1.80 -2.27 -10.22
C SER A 197 -1.88 -2.27 -11.75
N VAL A 198 -0.87 -2.86 -12.39
CA VAL A 198 -0.83 -3.06 -13.84
C VAL A 198 -0.46 -4.52 -14.12
N ARG A 199 -1.21 -5.19 -14.99
CA ARG A 199 -0.97 -6.58 -15.37
C ARG A 199 -0.20 -6.64 -16.68
N LEU A 200 1.05 -7.06 -16.62
CA LEU A 200 1.94 -7.08 -17.78
C LEU A 200 1.98 -8.44 -18.50
N ASN A 201 1.59 -9.53 -17.82
CA ASN A 201 1.58 -10.92 -18.34
C ASN A 201 2.93 -11.41 -18.91
N ASN A 202 4.03 -10.73 -18.64
CA ASN A 202 5.35 -11.03 -19.16
C ASN A 202 6.43 -10.64 -18.14
N PRO A 203 7.29 -11.58 -17.70
CA PRO A 203 8.31 -11.30 -16.70
C PRO A 203 9.42 -10.36 -17.21
N ASP A 204 9.78 -10.44 -18.52
CA ASP A 204 10.80 -9.57 -19.08
C ASP A 204 10.31 -8.12 -19.16
N LEU A 205 9.04 -7.94 -19.48
CA LEU A 205 8.41 -6.61 -19.47
C LEU A 205 8.32 -6.04 -18.06
N VAL A 206 8.04 -6.87 -17.05
CA VAL A 206 8.08 -6.46 -15.63
C VAL A 206 9.47 -5.96 -15.26
N GLN A 207 10.52 -6.73 -15.59
CA GLN A 207 11.91 -6.33 -15.33
C GLN A 207 12.24 -5.00 -16.03
N LYS A 208 11.83 -4.85 -17.28
CA LYS A 208 12.05 -3.63 -18.07
C LYS A 208 11.36 -2.41 -17.46
N VAL A 209 10.08 -2.52 -17.12
CA VAL A 209 9.31 -1.42 -16.50
C VAL A 209 9.92 -1.02 -15.16
N CYS A 210 10.23 -2.00 -14.30
CA CYS A 210 10.88 -1.74 -13.02
C CYS A 210 12.24 -1.05 -13.21
N GLN A 211 13.07 -1.52 -14.15
CA GLN A 211 14.37 -0.90 -14.42
C GLN A 211 14.22 0.55 -14.93
N SER A 212 13.28 0.81 -15.83
CA SER A 212 13.03 2.17 -16.35
C SER A 212 12.59 3.13 -15.25
N PHE A 213 11.74 2.67 -14.31
CA PHE A 213 11.33 3.47 -13.15
C PHE A 213 12.52 3.72 -12.22
N GLN A 214 13.34 2.69 -11.93
CA GLN A 214 14.58 2.86 -11.16
C GLN A 214 15.50 3.89 -11.79
N ASN A 215 15.71 3.82 -13.09
CA ASN A 215 16.54 4.76 -13.83
C ASN A 215 16.00 6.21 -13.82
N SER A 216 14.74 6.41 -13.45
CA SER A 216 14.10 7.72 -13.32
C SER A 216 14.04 8.21 -11.88
N SER A 217 14.60 7.47 -10.95
CA SER A 217 14.58 7.80 -9.51
C SER A 217 15.53 8.94 -9.15
N PRO A 218 15.26 9.70 -8.07
CA PRO A 218 16.09 10.83 -7.68
C PRO A 218 17.48 10.45 -7.15
N VAL A 219 17.60 9.25 -6.57
CA VAL A 219 18.88 8.66 -6.12
C VAL A 219 18.97 7.23 -6.64
N ASP A 220 20.17 6.67 -6.67
CA ASP A 220 20.43 5.28 -7.07
C ASP A 220 19.87 4.88 -8.45
N SER A 221 19.61 5.85 -9.32
CA SER A 221 19.06 5.62 -10.67
C SER A 221 19.96 4.78 -11.57
N PHE A 222 21.22 4.62 -11.25
CA PHE A 222 22.21 3.81 -11.98
C PHE A 222 22.20 2.33 -11.55
N LEU A 223 21.49 1.97 -10.49
CA LEU A 223 21.46 0.59 -10.00
C LEU A 223 20.56 -0.30 -10.87
N ASN A 224 20.97 -1.55 -11.01
CA ASN A 224 20.16 -2.57 -11.64
C ASN A 224 19.18 -3.16 -10.64
N VAL A 225 17.91 -3.21 -11.04
CA VAL A 225 16.87 -3.89 -10.27
C VAL A 225 17.01 -5.39 -10.42
N VAL A 226 17.26 -6.09 -9.32
CA VAL A 226 17.46 -7.54 -9.30
C VAL A 226 16.40 -8.25 -8.47
N PRO A 227 15.93 -9.44 -8.91
CA PRO A 227 14.97 -10.22 -8.16
C PRO A 227 15.53 -10.68 -6.81
N SER A 228 14.90 -10.27 -5.71
CA SER A 228 15.34 -10.58 -4.35
C SER A 228 14.28 -11.38 -3.60
N SER A 229 14.71 -12.30 -2.73
CA SER A 229 13.81 -12.97 -1.81
C SER A 229 13.46 -12.03 -0.66
N MET A 230 12.20 -12.03 -0.25
CA MET A 230 11.70 -11.25 0.88
C MET A 230 10.94 -12.18 1.83
N ASP A 231 11.18 -12.03 3.13
CA ASP A 231 10.49 -12.81 4.14
C ASP A 231 8.97 -12.61 4.07
N GLY A 232 8.23 -13.71 4.14
CA GLY A 232 6.78 -13.70 4.04
C GLY A 232 6.22 -13.82 2.61
N TYR A 233 7.07 -13.90 1.59
CA TYR A 233 6.67 -14.12 0.19
C TYR A 233 7.30 -15.35 -0.41
N ASP A 234 6.52 -16.15 -1.13
CA ASP A 234 7.00 -17.35 -1.81
C ASP A 234 7.71 -17.05 -3.14
N SER A 235 7.38 -15.92 -3.77
CA SER A 235 8.01 -15.46 -5.01
C SER A 235 9.08 -14.42 -4.75
N LYS A 236 10.12 -14.38 -5.60
CA LYS A 236 11.03 -13.24 -5.61
C LYS A 236 10.29 -11.96 -5.99
N LEU A 237 10.76 -10.84 -5.47
CA LEU A 237 10.26 -9.51 -5.78
C LEU A 237 11.31 -8.68 -6.52
N LEU A 238 10.83 -7.87 -7.44
CA LEU A 238 11.55 -6.69 -7.93
C LEU A 238 11.03 -5.49 -7.16
N MET A 239 11.92 -4.70 -6.60
CA MET A 239 11.59 -3.43 -5.96
C MET A 239 12.37 -2.34 -6.68
N ALA A 240 11.65 -1.47 -7.38
CA ALA A 240 12.20 -0.36 -8.14
C ALA A 240 11.80 0.95 -7.47
N GLY A 241 12.79 1.75 -7.09
CA GLY A 241 12.58 3.05 -6.46
C GLY A 241 13.85 3.49 -5.74
N GLY A 242 14.54 4.46 -6.29
CA GLY A 242 15.61 5.16 -5.61
C GLY A 242 15.01 6.35 -4.87
N THR A 243 14.75 6.17 -3.58
CA THR A 243 14.08 7.15 -2.71
C THR A 243 15.05 7.70 -1.69
N PHE A 244 14.88 8.97 -1.27
CA PHE A 244 15.72 9.58 -0.22
C PHE A 244 15.54 8.89 1.12
N ILE A 245 14.37 8.32 1.36
CA ILE A 245 14.05 7.53 2.56
C ILE A 245 13.90 6.07 2.13
N GLU A 246 14.77 5.20 2.64
CA GLU A 246 14.74 3.78 2.32
C GLU A 246 13.39 3.16 2.71
N GLY A 247 12.79 2.44 1.77
CA GLY A 247 11.45 1.86 1.93
C GLY A 247 10.30 2.86 1.82
N SER A 248 10.57 4.14 1.55
CA SER A 248 9.53 5.11 1.23
C SER A 248 8.88 4.79 -0.11
N THR A 249 7.59 4.96 -0.15
CA THR A 249 6.78 4.80 -1.37
C THR A 249 6.19 6.12 -1.85
N SER A 250 6.44 7.21 -1.12
CA SER A 250 5.88 8.54 -1.45
C SER A 250 6.61 9.21 -2.62
N GLU A 251 7.80 8.74 -3.01
CA GLU A 251 8.62 9.39 -4.03
C GLU A 251 8.45 8.82 -5.44
N PHE A 252 7.78 7.80 -5.64
CA PHE A 252 7.57 7.02 -6.85
C PHE A 252 8.39 5.73 -6.89
N SER A 253 7.69 4.64 -6.83
CA SER A 253 8.28 3.31 -6.83
C SER A 253 7.35 2.29 -7.48
N ALA A 254 7.89 1.12 -7.79
CA ALA A 254 7.12 -0.01 -8.27
C ALA A 254 7.64 -1.31 -7.66
N ASP A 255 6.74 -2.09 -7.12
CA ASP A 255 7.01 -3.43 -6.62
C ASP A 255 6.39 -4.47 -7.54
N ALA A 256 7.09 -5.57 -7.79
CA ALA A 256 6.62 -6.62 -8.67
C ALA A 256 6.98 -8.02 -8.17
N PRO A 257 6.00 -8.75 -7.59
CA PRO A 257 6.19 -10.17 -7.34
C PRO A 257 6.35 -10.93 -8.66
N LEU A 258 7.44 -11.68 -8.81
CA LEU A 258 7.71 -12.46 -10.00
C LEU A 258 6.91 -13.77 -10.00
N ARG A 259 5.62 -13.63 -10.19
CA ARG A 259 4.67 -14.75 -10.32
C ARG A 259 3.58 -14.40 -11.33
N ASP A 260 3.03 -15.42 -11.98
CA ASP A 260 1.88 -15.25 -12.86
C ASP A 260 0.71 -14.53 -12.14
N PRO A 261 0.00 -13.59 -12.78
CA PRO A 261 0.15 -13.11 -14.16
C PRO A 261 1.08 -11.90 -14.35
N TYR A 262 2.12 -11.77 -13.54
CA TYR A 262 3.15 -10.72 -13.63
C TYR A 262 2.57 -9.31 -13.53
N ASN A 263 2.08 -9.01 -12.35
CA ASN A 263 1.57 -7.67 -12.02
C ASN A 263 2.69 -6.80 -11.45
N ILE A 264 2.63 -5.50 -11.74
CA ILE A 264 3.39 -4.47 -11.03
C ILE A 264 2.44 -3.63 -10.18
N PHE A 265 2.93 -3.12 -9.08
CA PHE A 265 2.23 -2.26 -8.14
C PHE A 265 3.00 -0.96 -8.02
N VAL A 266 2.51 0.06 -8.72
CA VAL A 266 3.13 1.39 -8.78
C VAL A 266 2.53 2.27 -7.71
N GLN A 267 3.36 3.07 -7.04
CA GLN A 267 2.93 3.87 -5.90
C GLN A 267 3.78 5.13 -5.75
N GLY A 268 3.21 6.14 -5.11
CA GLY A 268 3.89 7.37 -4.81
C GLY A 268 3.99 8.35 -5.97
N GLY A 269 4.94 9.24 -5.84
CA GLY A 269 5.16 10.35 -6.74
C GLY A 269 4.91 11.68 -6.06
N SER A 270 5.96 12.28 -5.51
CA SER A 270 5.89 13.56 -4.81
C SER A 270 5.54 14.76 -5.71
N HIS A 271 5.66 14.57 -7.02
CA HIS A 271 5.31 15.59 -8.01
C HIS A 271 4.98 14.96 -9.37
N ILE A 272 3.88 15.38 -9.97
CA ILE A 272 3.40 14.87 -11.25
C ILE A 272 4.41 14.97 -12.39
N ALA A 273 5.28 16.01 -12.39
CA ALA A 273 6.31 16.16 -13.41
C ALA A 273 7.35 15.03 -13.38
N HIS A 274 7.71 14.53 -12.19
CA HIS A 274 8.61 13.38 -12.06
C HIS A 274 7.99 12.14 -12.69
N ILE A 275 6.72 11.87 -12.38
CA ILE A 275 5.98 10.73 -12.93
C ILE A 275 5.87 10.82 -14.46
N LYS A 276 5.59 12.02 -14.98
CA LYS A 276 5.59 12.26 -16.44
C LYS A 276 6.93 11.93 -17.08
N ILE A 277 8.03 12.37 -16.49
CA ILE A 277 9.38 12.09 -17.00
C ILE A 277 9.65 10.58 -17.00
N ALA A 278 9.32 9.90 -15.89
CA ALA A 278 9.48 8.45 -15.80
C ALA A 278 8.67 7.69 -16.85
N LEU A 279 7.42 8.09 -17.08
CA LEU A 279 6.57 7.49 -18.11
C LEU A 279 7.06 7.79 -19.53
N ILE A 280 7.50 9.03 -19.82
CA ILE A 280 8.06 9.39 -21.14
C ILE A 280 9.31 8.54 -21.42
N ARG A 281 10.20 8.40 -20.43
CA ARG A 281 11.39 7.55 -20.56
C ARG A 281 11.00 6.10 -20.85
N LEU A 282 10.11 5.53 -20.06
CA LEU A 282 9.62 4.18 -20.27
C LEU A 282 9.06 3.99 -21.69
N LEU A 283 8.17 4.89 -22.12
CA LEU A 283 7.56 4.82 -23.45
C LEU A 283 8.62 4.91 -24.57
N SER A 284 9.63 5.76 -24.42
CA SER A 284 10.73 5.88 -25.37
C SER A 284 11.52 4.57 -25.47
N GLU A 285 11.89 3.98 -24.33
CA GLU A 285 12.62 2.71 -24.28
C GLU A 285 11.80 1.56 -24.87
N LEU A 286 10.49 1.49 -24.59
CA LEU A 286 9.60 0.46 -25.16
C LEU A 286 9.44 0.62 -26.68
N LEU A 287 9.42 1.84 -27.22
CA LEU A 287 9.37 2.12 -28.65
C LEU A 287 10.69 1.73 -29.35
N GLU A 288 11.84 2.10 -28.79
CA GLU A 288 13.17 1.77 -29.32
C GLU A 288 13.38 0.26 -29.44
N GLU A 289 12.90 -0.48 -28.43
CA GLU A 289 12.97 -1.95 -28.41
C GLU A 289 11.83 -2.62 -29.19
N LYS A 290 10.94 -1.87 -29.82
CA LYS A 290 9.78 -2.35 -30.59
C LYS A 290 8.82 -3.21 -29.76
N LEU A 291 8.75 -3.01 -28.46
CA LEU A 291 7.81 -3.67 -27.56
C LEU A 291 6.40 -3.05 -27.64
N ILE A 292 6.31 -1.80 -28.08
CA ILE A 292 5.08 -1.09 -28.41
C ILE A 292 5.21 -0.42 -29.77
N SER A 293 4.09 -0.09 -30.42
CA SER A 293 4.06 0.68 -31.66
C SER A 293 3.73 2.15 -31.41
N LYS A 294 4.05 3.03 -32.38
CA LYS A 294 3.63 4.43 -32.32
C LYS A 294 2.11 4.58 -32.29
N ASP A 295 1.39 3.68 -32.96
CA ASP A 295 -0.07 3.70 -33.02
C ASP A 295 -0.70 3.42 -31.65
N SER A 296 -0.02 2.66 -30.78
CA SER A 296 -0.43 2.40 -29.40
C SER A 296 -0.41 3.66 -28.50
N LEU A 297 0.27 4.72 -28.93
CA LEU A 297 0.39 5.99 -28.20
C LEU A 297 -0.67 7.02 -28.61
N LEU A 298 -1.40 6.76 -29.70
CA LEU A 298 -2.48 7.63 -30.14
C LEU A 298 -3.69 7.43 -29.22
N PRO A 299 -4.43 8.51 -28.88
CA PRO A 299 -5.65 8.34 -28.11
C PRO A 299 -6.60 7.44 -28.92
N LEU A 300 -7.21 6.46 -28.21
CA LEU A 300 -8.26 5.64 -28.82
C LEU A 300 -9.30 6.63 -29.36
N SER A 301 -9.54 6.57 -30.68
CA SER A 301 -10.61 7.34 -31.32
C SER A 301 -11.91 7.00 -30.59
N THR A 302 -12.46 7.99 -29.90
CA THR A 302 -13.73 7.92 -29.16
C THR A 302 -14.90 7.57 -30.10
#